data_38f892ea1703776a03ab29dff30a8a86
#
_entry.id   38f892ea1703776a03ab29dff30a8a86
#
_cell.length_a   1.000
_cell.length_b   1.000
_cell.length_c   1.000
_cell.angle_alpha   90.00
_cell.angle_beta   90.00
_cell.angle_gamma   90.00
#
_symmetry.space_group_name_H-M   'P 1'
#
loop_
_entity.id
_entity.type
_entity.pdbx_description
1 polymer ?
#
loop_
_entity_poly.entity_id
_entity_poly.type
_entity_poly.pdbx_seq_one_letter_code
_entity_poly.pdbx_strand_id
1 'polypeptide(L)'
;MAAPFIFLLLAIMQIGYVYFANFALDGAVSNGARLIRTGQAQLHGFDAAKFKEELCKGLVGPLSCGKLMLDVRSYDNFSAAAAGLTPPLDSDGKMNNNVAFDPGSPEQVVIVRAFYPLEIGSLFPSAYGLGSMGNMADGDRMLVSTAAFRNEPYL
;
A
#
# COMPACT_ATOMS: atom_id res chain seq x y z
N MET A 1 -13.35 17.32 -34.12
CA MET A 1 -12.11 16.52 -34.11
C MET A 1 -11.28 16.69 -32.83
N ALA A 2 -11.42 17.77 -32.05
CA ALA A 2 -10.66 17.96 -30.78
C ALA A 2 -11.07 17.04 -29.64
N ALA A 3 -12.37 16.71 -29.52
CA ALA A 3 -12.90 15.90 -28.40
C ALA A 3 -12.22 14.53 -28.22
N PRO A 4 -12.04 13.69 -29.24
CA PRO A 4 -11.37 12.39 -29.07
C PRO A 4 -9.90 12.54 -28.70
N PHE A 5 -9.24 13.59 -29.15
CA PHE A 5 -7.83 13.86 -28.82
C PHE A 5 -7.69 14.28 -27.32
N ILE A 6 -8.55 15.18 -26.85
CA ILE A 6 -8.55 15.59 -25.44
C ILE A 6 -8.84 14.38 -24.52
N PHE A 7 -9.81 13.53 -24.92
CA PHE A 7 -10.11 12.31 -24.19
C PHE A 7 -8.91 11.37 -24.08
N LEU A 8 -8.17 11.18 -25.16
CA LEU A 8 -6.96 10.37 -25.18
C LEU A 8 -5.89 10.93 -24.23
N LEU A 9 -5.67 12.24 -24.24
CA LEU A 9 -4.71 12.88 -23.33
C LEU A 9 -5.12 12.70 -21.87
N LEU A 10 -6.40 12.89 -21.53
CA LEU A 10 -6.89 12.68 -20.16
C LEU A 10 -6.73 11.23 -19.70
N ALA A 11 -7.00 10.26 -20.58
CA ALA A 11 -6.80 8.85 -20.28
C ALA A 11 -5.33 8.51 -19.98
N ILE A 12 -4.40 9.03 -20.77
CA ILE A 12 -2.95 8.85 -20.55
C ILE A 12 -2.52 9.48 -19.21
N MET A 13 -3.00 10.71 -18.93
CA MET A 13 -2.69 11.39 -17.67
C MET A 13 -3.22 10.61 -16.45
N GLN A 14 -4.43 10.06 -16.55
CA GLN A 14 -5.02 9.25 -15.47
C GLN A 14 -4.19 7.99 -15.19
N ILE A 15 -3.80 7.27 -16.24
CA ILE A 15 -2.95 6.08 -16.11
C ILE A 15 -1.62 6.48 -15.46
N GLY A 16 -0.98 7.54 -15.95
CA GLY A 16 0.27 8.06 -15.39
C GLY A 16 0.15 8.42 -13.91
N TYR A 17 -0.95 9.05 -13.52
CA TYR A 17 -1.22 9.41 -12.12
C TYR A 17 -1.33 8.17 -11.21
N VAL A 18 -2.07 7.14 -11.63
CA VAL A 18 -2.20 5.89 -10.88
C VAL A 18 -0.86 5.18 -10.73
N TYR A 19 -0.08 5.08 -11.81
CA TYR A 19 1.26 4.48 -11.75
C TYR A 19 2.21 5.27 -10.87
N PHE A 20 2.21 6.60 -10.95
CA PHE A 20 3.03 7.44 -10.07
C PHE A 20 2.68 7.23 -8.59
N ALA A 21 1.38 7.17 -8.25
CA ALA A 21 0.93 6.90 -6.90
C ALA A 21 1.39 5.51 -6.41
N ASN A 22 1.31 4.46 -7.27
CA ASN A 22 1.84 3.14 -6.94
C ASN A 22 3.35 3.18 -6.66
N PHE A 23 4.15 3.82 -7.50
CA PHE A 23 5.60 3.94 -7.28
C PHE A 23 5.94 4.66 -5.99
N ALA A 24 5.20 5.72 -5.66
CA ALA A 24 5.40 6.45 -4.41
C ALA A 24 5.10 5.56 -3.19
N LEU A 25 4.02 4.77 -3.26
CA LEU A 25 3.67 3.81 -2.20
C LEU A 25 4.72 2.71 -2.06
N ASP A 26 5.16 2.11 -3.18
CA ASP A 26 6.19 1.06 -3.20
C ASP A 26 7.52 1.55 -2.63
N GLY A 27 7.93 2.77 -2.96
CA GLY A 27 9.12 3.39 -2.40
C GLY A 27 9.06 3.55 -0.88
N ALA A 28 7.92 4.02 -0.36
CA ALA A 28 7.70 4.19 1.06
C ALA A 28 7.71 2.83 1.79
N VAL A 29 7.00 1.82 1.25
CA VAL A 29 6.95 0.46 1.81
C VAL A 29 8.32 -0.19 1.81
N SER A 30 9.10 -0.06 0.74
CA SER A 30 10.46 -0.61 0.64
C SER A 30 11.38 -0.02 1.70
N ASN A 31 11.31 1.30 1.93
CA ASN A 31 12.08 1.96 2.99
C ASN A 31 11.65 1.50 4.39
N GLY A 32 10.33 1.41 4.64
CA GLY A 32 9.79 0.89 5.90
C GLY A 32 10.18 -0.58 6.15
N ALA A 33 10.08 -1.42 5.13
CA ALA A 33 10.46 -2.82 5.18
C ALA A 33 11.93 -3.01 5.59
N ARG A 34 12.82 -2.12 5.12
CA ARG A 34 14.24 -2.15 5.51
C ARG A 34 14.41 -1.93 7.01
N LEU A 35 13.63 -1.03 7.64
CA LEU A 35 13.72 -0.77 9.08
C LEU A 35 13.38 -2.01 9.92
N ILE A 36 12.40 -2.79 9.47
CA ILE A 36 12.04 -4.06 10.14
C ILE A 36 13.10 -5.12 9.86
N ARG A 37 13.50 -5.30 8.58
CA ARG A 37 14.46 -6.33 8.18
C ARG A 37 15.79 -6.23 8.91
N THR A 38 16.29 -5.01 9.12
CA THR A 38 17.56 -4.75 9.83
C THR A 38 17.41 -4.68 11.35
N GLY A 39 16.24 -4.97 11.91
CA GLY A 39 15.99 -4.95 13.35
C GLY A 39 15.85 -3.57 13.97
N GLN A 40 15.90 -2.49 13.20
CA GLN A 40 15.82 -1.14 13.75
C GLN A 40 14.45 -0.86 14.40
N ALA A 41 13.36 -1.34 13.80
CA ALA A 41 12.03 -1.17 14.36
C ALA A 41 11.89 -1.90 15.72
N GLN A 42 12.44 -3.10 15.83
CA GLN A 42 12.43 -3.91 17.06
C GLN A 42 13.32 -3.31 18.15
N LEU A 43 14.56 -2.92 17.81
CA LEU A 43 15.52 -2.34 18.73
C LEU A 43 15.04 -1.00 19.32
N HIS A 44 14.33 -0.20 18.54
CA HIS A 44 13.78 1.09 18.98
C HIS A 44 12.36 0.99 19.52
N GLY A 45 11.79 -0.21 19.64
CA GLY A 45 10.45 -0.45 20.18
C GLY A 45 9.36 0.27 19.39
N PHE A 46 9.41 0.21 18.06
CA PHE A 46 8.37 0.83 17.24
C PHE A 46 7.03 0.15 17.47
N ASP A 47 6.01 0.95 17.68
CA ASP A 47 4.62 0.53 17.58
C ASP A 47 4.06 0.83 16.16
N ALA A 48 2.82 0.46 15.92
CA ALA A 48 2.15 0.67 14.63
C ALA A 48 2.12 2.16 14.23
N ALA A 49 1.93 3.05 15.20
CA ALA A 49 1.84 4.50 14.97
C ALA A 49 3.20 5.07 14.57
N LYS A 50 4.25 4.71 15.28
CA LYS A 50 5.63 5.13 15.01
C LYS A 50 6.12 4.59 13.67
N PHE A 51 5.86 3.32 13.38
CA PHE A 51 6.21 2.73 12.09
C PHE A 51 5.49 3.42 10.93
N LYS A 52 4.19 3.73 11.10
CA LYS A 52 3.43 4.50 10.11
C LYS A 52 4.02 5.90 9.91
N GLU A 53 4.42 6.59 10.96
CA GLU A 53 5.07 7.90 10.89
C GLU A 53 6.36 7.84 10.07
N GLU A 54 7.24 6.85 10.35
CA GLU A 54 8.48 6.68 9.60
C GLU A 54 8.25 6.37 8.12
N LEU A 55 7.27 5.51 7.81
CA LEU A 55 6.90 5.19 6.44
C LEU A 55 6.33 6.42 5.71
N CYS A 56 5.56 7.24 6.42
CA CYS A 56 4.98 8.47 5.88
C CYS A 56 6.04 9.52 5.49
N LYS A 57 7.23 9.52 6.08
CA LYS A 57 8.35 10.39 5.66
C LYS A 57 8.82 10.07 4.24
N GLY A 58 8.62 8.84 3.79
CA GLY A 58 8.93 8.40 2.42
C GLY A 58 7.79 8.59 1.41
N LEU A 59 6.59 8.96 1.86
CA LEU A 59 5.47 9.22 0.97
C LEU A 59 5.67 10.53 0.23
N VAL A 60 5.59 10.46 -1.08
CA VAL A 60 5.69 11.63 -1.97
C VAL A 60 4.47 11.73 -2.89
N GLY A 61 4.22 12.91 -3.42
CA GLY A 61 3.17 13.15 -4.40
C GLY A 61 1.76 13.20 -3.80
N PRO A 62 0.77 12.56 -4.41
CA PRO A 62 -0.65 12.75 -4.06
C PRO A 62 -1.09 11.95 -2.83
N LEU A 63 -0.18 11.18 -2.20
CA LEU A 63 -0.51 10.29 -1.10
C LEU A 63 -0.50 11.03 0.23
N SER A 64 -1.55 10.87 1.02
CA SER A 64 -1.67 11.42 2.37
C SER A 64 -1.51 10.33 3.43
N CYS A 65 -0.74 10.59 4.47
CA CYS A 65 -0.52 9.65 5.57
C CYS A 65 -1.82 9.22 6.26
N GLY A 66 -2.81 10.11 6.32
CA GLY A 66 -4.08 9.82 7.00
C GLY A 66 -4.85 8.64 6.43
N LYS A 67 -4.81 8.45 5.09
CA LYS A 67 -5.52 7.37 4.39
C LYS A 67 -4.72 6.08 4.30
N LEU A 68 -3.44 6.10 4.66
CA LEU A 68 -2.58 4.94 4.60
C LEU A 68 -2.95 3.94 5.69
N MET A 69 -3.20 2.69 5.31
CA MET A 69 -3.34 1.56 6.21
C MET A 69 -2.15 0.61 6.04
N LEU A 70 -1.63 0.13 7.17
CA LEU A 70 -0.47 -0.76 7.22
C LEU A 70 -0.84 -2.05 7.94
N ASP A 71 -0.46 -3.17 7.35
CA ASP A 71 -0.58 -4.50 7.93
C ASP A 71 0.80 -5.16 7.91
N VAL A 72 1.34 -5.43 9.08
CA VAL A 72 2.65 -6.04 9.27
C VAL A 72 2.46 -7.32 10.07
N ARG A 73 2.87 -8.45 9.50
CA ARG A 73 2.70 -9.76 10.13
C ARG A 73 3.96 -10.59 9.99
N SER A 74 4.30 -11.30 11.06
CA SER A 74 5.38 -12.26 11.08
C SER A 74 4.89 -13.70 10.92
N TYR A 75 5.71 -14.55 10.33
CA TYR A 75 5.44 -15.96 10.07
C TYR A 75 6.74 -16.77 10.21
N ASP A 76 6.63 -18.04 10.56
CA ASP A 76 7.80 -18.91 10.71
C ASP A 76 8.43 -19.27 9.35
N ASN A 77 7.66 -19.27 8.29
CA ASN A 77 8.11 -19.57 6.93
C ASN A 77 7.21 -18.97 5.84
N PHE A 78 7.70 -18.93 4.61
CA PHE A 78 6.96 -18.36 3.47
C PHE A 78 5.67 -19.13 3.14
N SER A 79 5.60 -20.43 3.40
CA SER A 79 4.39 -21.22 3.17
C SER A 79 3.27 -20.81 4.12
N ALA A 80 3.59 -20.62 5.41
CA ALA A 80 2.66 -20.12 6.41
C ALA A 80 2.21 -18.68 6.08
N ALA A 81 3.14 -17.85 5.61
CA ALA A 81 2.85 -16.50 5.16
C ALA A 81 1.84 -16.47 4.00
N ALA A 82 2.04 -17.32 2.99
CA ALA A 82 1.13 -17.39 1.84
C ALA A 82 -0.30 -17.82 2.23
N ALA A 83 -0.43 -18.73 3.21
CA ALA A 83 -1.72 -19.20 3.71
C ALA A 83 -2.41 -18.18 4.65
N GLY A 84 -1.64 -17.33 5.34
CA GLY A 84 -2.14 -16.37 6.34
C GLY A 84 -2.55 -15.01 5.78
N LEU A 85 -2.39 -14.75 4.49
CA LEU A 85 -2.73 -13.46 3.90
C LEU A 85 -4.24 -13.27 3.80
N THR A 86 -4.74 -12.23 4.46
CA THR A 86 -6.14 -11.80 4.32
C THR A 86 -6.31 -10.91 3.08
N PRO A 87 -7.42 -11.04 2.32
CA PRO A 87 -7.71 -10.13 1.22
C PRO A 87 -7.76 -8.68 1.67
N PRO A 88 -7.28 -7.72 0.87
CA PRO A 88 -7.33 -6.30 1.22
C PRO A 88 -8.74 -5.71 1.17
N LEU A 89 -9.62 -6.31 0.38
CA LEU A 89 -11.03 -5.96 0.29
C LEU A 89 -11.89 -7.10 0.84
N ASP A 90 -13.00 -6.74 1.46
CA ASP A 90 -14.05 -7.68 1.85
C ASP A 90 -14.95 -8.06 0.64
N SER A 91 -15.96 -8.91 0.89
CA SER A 91 -16.93 -9.32 -0.14
C SER A 91 -17.77 -8.18 -0.70
N ASP A 92 -17.86 -7.07 0.02
CA ASP A 92 -18.64 -5.89 -0.35
C ASP A 92 -17.77 -4.84 -1.08
N GLY A 93 -16.51 -5.15 -1.37
CA GLY A 93 -15.56 -4.24 -2.03
C GLY A 93 -15.10 -3.08 -1.14
N LYS A 94 -15.22 -3.22 0.18
CA LYS A 94 -14.72 -2.26 1.16
C LYS A 94 -13.39 -2.69 1.73
N MET A 95 -12.64 -1.74 2.24
CA MET A 95 -11.34 -1.99 2.84
C MET A 95 -11.46 -2.85 4.09
N ASN A 96 -10.70 -3.96 4.13
CA ASN A 96 -10.67 -4.84 5.29
C ASN A 96 -9.81 -4.19 6.40
N ASN A 97 -10.43 -3.91 7.55
CA ASN A 97 -9.77 -3.27 8.69
C ASN A 97 -9.02 -4.24 9.61
N ASN A 98 -8.91 -5.52 9.23
CA ASN A 98 -8.15 -6.51 10.01
C ASN A 98 -6.64 -6.33 9.78
N VAL A 99 -6.09 -5.26 10.33
CA VAL A 99 -4.68 -4.92 10.27
C VAL A 99 -3.98 -5.26 11.58
N ALA A 100 -2.73 -5.69 11.51
CA ALA A 100 -1.89 -6.01 12.66
C ALA A 100 -0.52 -5.33 12.51
N PHE A 101 0.21 -5.22 13.62
CA PHE A 101 1.59 -4.78 13.60
C PHE A 101 2.43 -5.75 14.43
N ASP A 102 3.11 -6.64 13.74
CA ASP A 102 4.05 -7.60 14.31
C ASP A 102 5.34 -7.61 13.46
N PRO A 103 6.38 -6.89 13.89
CA PRO A 103 7.65 -6.82 13.17
C PRO A 103 8.47 -8.11 13.26
N GLY A 104 8.03 -9.09 14.04
CA GLY A 104 8.66 -10.39 14.19
C GLY A 104 9.99 -10.37 14.94
N SER A 105 10.51 -11.56 15.14
CA SER A 105 11.83 -11.85 15.75
C SER A 105 12.90 -12.06 14.66
N PRO A 106 14.19 -12.13 15.04
CA PRO A 106 15.25 -12.53 14.13
C PRO A 106 14.91 -13.80 13.36
N GLU A 107 15.28 -13.84 12.07
CA GLU A 107 15.09 -14.95 11.15
C GLU A 107 13.63 -15.29 10.77
N GLN A 108 12.62 -14.66 11.34
CA GLN A 108 11.24 -14.83 10.91
C GLN A 108 10.98 -14.16 9.56
N VAL A 109 10.00 -14.68 8.84
CA VAL A 109 9.49 -14.09 7.61
C VAL A 109 8.48 -13.00 7.97
N VAL A 110 8.68 -11.80 7.48
CA VAL A 110 7.77 -10.68 7.71
C VAL A 110 7.18 -10.22 6.38
N ILE A 111 5.88 -9.98 6.40
CA ILE A 111 5.16 -9.37 5.28
C ILE A 111 4.64 -8.01 5.74
N VAL A 112 5.07 -6.98 5.03
CA VAL A 112 4.61 -5.60 5.18
C VAL A 112 3.68 -5.30 4.03
N ARG A 113 2.43 -4.97 4.30
CA ARG A 113 1.45 -4.55 3.30
C ARG A 113 0.97 -3.14 3.60
N ALA A 114 0.90 -2.33 2.58
CA ALA A 114 0.31 -1.01 2.65
C ALA A 114 -0.90 -0.94 1.71
N PHE A 115 -1.99 -0.41 2.21
CA PHE A 115 -3.23 -0.21 1.47
C PHE A 115 -3.55 1.28 1.42
N TYR A 116 -3.88 1.77 0.24
CA TYR A 116 -4.22 3.17 0.05
C TYR A 116 -5.40 3.33 -0.90
N PRO A 117 -6.54 3.91 -0.45
CA PRO A 117 -7.66 4.23 -1.34
C PRO A 117 -7.32 5.50 -2.12
N LEU A 118 -7.08 5.35 -3.42
CA LEU A 118 -6.82 6.46 -4.33
C LEU A 118 -8.13 6.96 -4.93
N GLU A 119 -8.51 8.19 -4.64
CA GLU A 119 -9.70 8.84 -5.18
C GLU A 119 -9.45 9.24 -6.63
N ILE A 120 -9.94 8.41 -7.57
CA ILE A 120 -9.84 8.69 -9.00
C ILE A 120 -11.08 9.38 -9.55
N GLY A 121 -12.24 9.10 -8.97
CA GLY A 121 -13.53 9.66 -9.43
C GLY A 121 -13.65 11.18 -9.29
N SER A 122 -12.95 11.77 -8.31
CA SER A 122 -12.94 13.22 -8.09
C SER A 122 -12.09 13.99 -9.09
N LEU A 123 -11.08 13.35 -9.67
CA LEU A 123 -10.12 13.98 -10.60
C LEU A 123 -10.56 13.84 -12.06
N PHE A 124 -11.27 12.77 -12.39
CA PHE A 124 -11.66 12.46 -13.77
C PHE A 124 -13.16 12.13 -13.82
N PRO A 125 -13.97 12.90 -14.56
CA PRO A 125 -15.41 12.69 -14.65
C PRO A 125 -15.73 11.28 -15.13
N SER A 126 -16.59 10.57 -14.39
CA SER A 126 -17.09 9.22 -14.74
C SER A 126 -17.87 9.19 -16.07
N ALA A 127 -18.39 10.35 -16.51
CA ALA A 127 -19.13 10.52 -17.76
C ALA A 127 -18.37 10.05 -19.01
N TYR A 128 -17.04 9.95 -18.93
CA TYR A 128 -16.19 9.51 -20.05
C TYR A 128 -15.68 8.07 -19.90
N GLY A 129 -16.23 7.27 -18.98
CA GLY A 129 -15.81 5.90 -18.75
C GLY A 129 -14.48 5.77 -17.99
N LEU A 130 -13.85 6.90 -17.61
CA LEU A 130 -12.59 6.92 -16.89
C LEU A 130 -12.73 6.50 -15.41
N GLY A 131 -13.94 6.56 -14.86
CA GLY A 131 -14.26 6.05 -13.51
C GLY A 131 -14.26 4.52 -13.40
N SER A 132 -14.15 3.79 -14.52
CA SER A 132 -14.12 2.32 -14.53
C SER A 132 -12.78 1.72 -14.01
N MET A 133 -11.79 2.54 -13.71
CA MET A 133 -10.52 2.09 -13.14
C MET A 133 -10.58 1.86 -11.62
N GLY A 134 -11.69 2.22 -10.96
CA GLY A 134 -11.95 1.89 -9.56
C GLY A 134 -12.14 0.38 -9.37
N ASN A 135 -11.71 -0.13 -8.22
CA ASN A 135 -11.90 -1.53 -7.81
C ASN A 135 -12.53 -1.63 -6.40
N MET A 136 -12.96 -0.52 -5.85
CA MET A 136 -13.68 -0.43 -4.60
C MET A 136 -15.15 -0.09 -4.83
N ALA A 137 -16.00 -0.34 -3.82
CA ALA A 137 -17.45 -0.12 -3.89
C ALA A 137 -17.85 1.36 -4.10
N ASP A 138 -17.02 2.28 -3.64
CA ASP A 138 -17.18 3.73 -3.78
C ASP A 138 -16.64 4.32 -5.09
N GLY A 139 -16.05 3.47 -5.95
CA GLY A 139 -15.44 3.87 -7.22
C GLY A 139 -13.99 4.29 -7.11
N ASP A 140 -13.42 4.27 -5.92
CA ASP A 140 -12.00 4.51 -5.69
C ASP A 140 -11.15 3.33 -6.15
N ARG A 141 -9.85 3.56 -6.29
CA ARG A 141 -8.89 2.51 -6.59
C ARG A 141 -8.04 2.18 -5.38
N MET A 142 -8.15 0.95 -4.90
CA MET A 142 -7.23 0.43 -3.89
C MET A 142 -5.85 0.22 -4.50
N LEU A 143 -4.87 0.94 -4.01
CA LEU A 143 -3.45 0.66 -4.24
C LEU A 143 -2.97 -0.28 -3.14
N VAL A 144 -2.19 -1.28 -3.54
CA VAL A 144 -1.60 -2.24 -2.61
C VAL A 144 -0.12 -2.36 -2.92
N SER A 145 0.71 -2.13 -1.90
CA SER A 145 2.14 -2.42 -1.97
C SER A 145 2.49 -3.47 -0.93
N THR A 146 3.31 -4.43 -1.30
CA THR A 146 3.69 -5.55 -0.45
C THR A 146 5.19 -5.79 -0.51
N ALA A 147 5.83 -5.85 0.65
CA ALA A 147 7.21 -6.32 0.80
C ALA A 147 7.23 -7.56 1.69
N ALA A 148 7.84 -8.63 1.20
CA ALA A 148 8.03 -9.87 1.94
C ALA A 148 9.54 -10.16 2.04
N PHE A 149 10.03 -10.39 3.25
CA PHE A 149 11.44 -10.63 3.51
C PHE A 149 11.63 -11.48 4.76
N ARG A 150 12.85 -11.95 4.96
CA ARG A 150 13.27 -12.59 6.21
C ARG A 150 14.08 -11.59 7.02
N ASN A 151 13.77 -11.47 8.32
CA ASN A 151 14.53 -10.63 9.23
C ASN A 151 15.98 -11.11 9.31
N GLU A 152 16.90 -10.15 9.35
CA GLU A 152 18.31 -10.44 9.57
C GLU A 152 18.52 -10.88 11.03
N PRO A 153 19.53 -11.69 11.32
CA PRO A 153 19.91 -11.97 12.70
C PRO A 153 20.52 -10.69 13.30
N TYR A 154 19.71 -9.96 14.06
CA TYR A 154 20.18 -8.80 14.85
C TYR A 154 20.27 -9.20 16.33
N LEU A 155 21.31 -8.75 16.98
CA LEU A 155 21.61 -8.98 18.40
C LEU A 155 21.15 -7.79 19.24
#